data_67074b3ce077e603cae437cc57052f3f
#
_entry.id   67074b3ce077e603cae437cc57052f3f
#
_cell.length_a   1.000
_cell.length_b   1.000
_cell.length_c   1.000
_cell.angle_alpha   90.00
_cell.angle_beta   90.00
_cell.angle_gamma   90.00
#
_symmetry.space_group_name_H-M   'P 1'
#
loop_
_entity.id
_entity.type
_entity.pdbx_description
1 polymer ?
#
loop_
_entity_poly.entity_id
_entity_poly.type
_entity_poly.pdbx_seq_one_letter_code
_entity_poly.pdbx_strand_id
1 'polypeptide(L)'
;MSKPVLFDFFATWCGPCRMQTPILEELAKKMGDVVEIKKVDVDQHMDLAEKYGIRVVPTLVIEKDGKVVQSMEGVTDLSTLEKLLKPLVA
;
A
#
# COMPACT_ATOMS: atom_id res chain seq x y z
N MET A 1 -3.83 -10.40 -17.70
CA MET A 1 -4.11 -9.12 -17.07
C MET A 1 -3.54 -9.09 -15.67
N SER A 2 -2.95 -7.98 -15.30
CA SER A 2 -2.26 -7.89 -14.03
C SER A 2 -3.20 -7.48 -12.89
N LYS A 3 -2.87 -7.91 -11.68
CA LYS A 3 -3.54 -7.46 -10.47
C LYS A 3 -2.99 -6.08 -10.08
N PRO A 4 -3.80 -5.23 -9.45
CA PRO A 4 -3.23 -4.06 -8.81
C PRO A 4 -2.35 -4.49 -7.64
N VAL A 5 -1.29 -3.72 -7.40
CA VAL A 5 -0.36 -3.94 -6.30
C VAL A 5 -0.47 -2.79 -5.33
N LEU A 6 -0.64 -3.10 -4.06
CA LEU A 6 -0.68 -2.11 -2.99
C LEU A 6 0.61 -2.24 -2.19
N PHE A 7 1.47 -1.24 -2.28
CA PHE A 7 2.69 -1.16 -1.47
C PHE A 7 2.38 -0.42 -0.17
N ASP A 8 2.83 -0.97 0.94
CA ASP A 8 2.78 -0.31 2.25
C ASP A 8 4.22 -0.01 2.66
N PHE A 9 4.64 1.24 2.48
CA PHE A 9 5.96 1.70 2.92
C PHE A 9 5.86 2.09 4.39
N PHE A 10 6.61 1.37 5.23
CA PHE A 10 6.52 1.50 6.67
C PHE A 10 7.90 1.52 7.31
N ALA A 11 7.95 1.82 8.60
CA ALA A 11 9.13 1.66 9.42
C ALA A 11 8.75 0.99 10.74
N THR A 12 9.67 0.22 11.32
CA THR A 12 9.38 -0.52 12.54
C THR A 12 9.16 0.40 13.75
N TRP A 13 9.74 1.59 13.73
CA TRP A 13 9.60 2.59 14.80
C TRP A 13 8.36 3.47 14.67
N CYS A 14 7.57 3.26 13.63
CA CYS A 14 6.46 4.16 13.27
C CYS A 14 5.15 3.69 13.91
N GLY A 15 4.61 4.49 14.84
CA GLY A 15 3.34 4.19 15.49
C GLY A 15 2.16 4.12 14.53
N PRO A 16 1.94 5.14 13.68
CA PRO A 16 0.84 5.09 12.69
C PRO A 16 0.92 3.92 11.74
N CYS A 17 2.13 3.43 11.43
CA CYS A 17 2.31 2.26 10.58
C CYS A 17 1.67 1.02 11.21
N ARG A 18 1.70 0.92 12.53
CA ARG A 18 1.08 -0.19 13.26
C ARG A 18 -0.44 -0.14 13.18
N MET A 19 -1.01 1.05 13.02
CA MET A 19 -2.44 1.20 12.82
C MET A 19 -2.87 0.77 11.42
N GLN A 20 -1.98 0.91 10.45
CA GLN A 20 -2.26 0.50 9.08
C GLN A 20 -2.32 -1.03 8.93
N THR A 21 -1.55 -1.76 9.71
CA THR A 21 -1.43 -3.22 9.58
C THR A 21 -2.78 -3.95 9.67
N PRO A 22 -3.61 -3.75 10.72
CA PRO A 22 -4.89 -4.44 10.77
C PRO A 22 -5.85 -4.06 9.65
N ILE A 23 -5.75 -2.82 9.15
CA ILE A 23 -6.56 -2.39 8.01
C ILE A 23 -6.19 -3.19 6.77
N LEU A 24 -4.88 -3.39 6.53
CA LEU A 24 -4.42 -4.18 5.40
C LEU A 24 -4.79 -5.65 5.53
N GLU A 25 -4.80 -6.17 6.74
CA GLU A 25 -5.23 -7.55 7.00
C GLU A 25 -6.71 -7.74 6.65
N GLU A 26 -7.55 -6.76 7.02
CA GLU A 26 -8.96 -6.79 6.64
C GLU A 26 -9.14 -6.67 5.14
N LEU A 27 -8.36 -5.80 4.49
CA LEU A 27 -8.39 -5.65 3.05
C LEU A 27 -8.05 -6.96 2.35
N ALA A 28 -7.02 -7.65 2.83
CA ALA A 28 -6.61 -8.94 2.27
C ALA A 28 -7.73 -9.97 2.37
N LYS A 29 -8.47 -9.98 3.49
CA LYS A 29 -9.60 -10.89 3.65
C LYS A 29 -10.73 -10.56 2.69
N LYS A 30 -11.00 -9.27 2.48
CA LYS A 30 -12.11 -8.83 1.64
C LYS A 30 -11.83 -8.97 0.16
N MET A 31 -10.63 -8.65 -0.27
CA MET A 31 -10.29 -8.63 -1.69
C MET A 31 -9.51 -9.87 -2.15
N GLY A 32 -8.89 -10.59 -1.23
CA GLY A 32 -8.23 -11.86 -1.55
C GLY A 32 -7.18 -11.73 -2.63
N ASP A 33 -7.22 -12.65 -3.58
CA ASP A 33 -6.18 -12.77 -4.62
C ASP A 33 -6.24 -11.69 -5.69
N VAL A 34 -7.26 -10.85 -5.71
CA VAL A 34 -7.40 -9.86 -6.78
C VAL A 34 -6.53 -8.63 -6.57
N VAL A 35 -5.93 -8.49 -5.39
CA VAL A 35 -4.98 -7.42 -5.06
C VAL A 35 -3.74 -8.05 -4.43
N GLU A 36 -2.58 -7.62 -4.88
CA GLU A 36 -1.32 -8.04 -4.26
C GLU A 36 -0.88 -6.97 -3.27
N ILE A 37 -0.65 -7.35 -2.02
CA ILE A 37 -0.21 -6.42 -0.97
C ILE A 37 1.25 -6.72 -0.65
N LYS A 38 2.10 -5.69 -0.75
CA LYS A 38 3.54 -5.80 -0.45
C LYS A 38 3.92 -4.79 0.61
N LYS A 39 4.52 -5.26 1.70
CA LYS A 39 5.03 -4.39 2.76
C LYS A 39 6.51 -4.14 2.51
N VAL A 40 6.91 -2.88 2.55
CA VAL A 40 8.29 -2.46 2.31
C VAL A 40 8.79 -1.64 3.49
N ASP A 41 9.77 -2.17 4.21
CA ASP A 41 10.46 -1.45 5.28
C ASP A 41 11.42 -0.44 4.67
N VAL A 42 11.15 0.85 4.87
CA VAL A 42 11.93 1.92 4.22
C VAL A 42 13.38 1.95 4.71
N ASP A 43 13.65 1.46 5.91
CA ASP A 43 15.01 1.44 6.45
C ASP A 43 15.83 0.30 5.84
N GLN A 44 15.17 -0.74 5.35
CA GLN A 44 15.84 -1.87 4.70
C GLN A 44 15.83 -1.78 3.18
N HIS A 45 14.95 -0.96 2.63
CA HIS A 45 14.78 -0.80 1.18
C HIS A 45 14.78 0.67 0.81
N MET A 46 15.89 1.35 1.14
CA MET A 46 16.02 2.79 0.89
C MET A 46 15.96 3.12 -0.58
N ASP A 47 16.45 2.21 -1.43
CA ASP A 47 16.39 2.34 -2.87
C ASP A 47 14.94 2.41 -3.39
N LEU A 48 14.08 1.54 -2.87
CA LEU A 48 12.66 1.56 -3.25
C LEU A 48 11.95 2.79 -2.70
N ALA A 49 12.24 3.17 -1.46
CA ALA A 49 11.67 4.37 -0.87
C ALA A 49 12.01 5.60 -1.71
N GLU A 50 13.25 5.70 -2.17
CA GLU A 50 13.69 6.79 -3.02
C GLU A 50 13.02 6.75 -4.38
N LYS A 51 12.95 5.56 -4.99
CA LYS A 51 12.31 5.37 -6.29
C LYS A 51 10.87 5.86 -6.29
N TYR A 52 10.13 5.58 -5.23
CA TYR A 52 8.72 5.97 -5.13
C TYR A 52 8.52 7.33 -4.47
N GLY A 53 9.61 8.03 -4.13
CA GLY A 53 9.52 9.37 -3.56
C GLY A 53 8.89 9.40 -2.17
N ILE A 54 9.14 8.38 -1.34
CA ILE A 54 8.53 8.27 -0.02
C ILE A 54 9.17 9.28 0.92
N ARG A 55 8.34 10.16 1.50
CA ARG A 55 8.78 11.21 2.43
C ARG A 55 8.32 10.98 3.86
N VAL A 56 7.22 10.25 4.03
CA VAL A 56 6.63 9.99 5.34
C VAL A 56 6.20 8.53 5.39
N VAL A 57 6.03 8.00 6.59
CA VAL A 57 5.49 6.66 6.78
C VAL A 57 4.28 6.73 7.72
N PRO A 58 3.24 5.91 7.49
CA PRO A 58 3.11 5.04 6.34
C PRO A 58 2.75 5.82 5.07
N THR A 59 3.18 5.30 3.93
CA THR A 59 2.70 5.76 2.62
C THR A 59 2.26 4.54 1.85
N LEU A 60 1.05 4.57 1.34
CA LEU A 60 0.53 3.50 0.51
C LEU A 60 0.58 3.93 -0.95
N VAL A 61 1.07 3.03 -1.80
CA VAL A 61 1.17 3.28 -3.23
C VAL A 61 0.46 2.17 -3.98
N ILE A 62 -0.45 2.55 -4.87
CA ILE A 62 -1.15 1.59 -5.71
C ILE A 62 -0.57 1.65 -7.11
N GLU A 63 -0.16 0.48 -7.62
CA GLU A 63 0.31 0.32 -8.99
C GLU A 63 -0.61 -0.59 -9.78
N LYS A 64 -0.76 -0.29 -11.05
CA LYS A 64 -1.46 -1.16 -12.01
C LYS A 64 -0.67 -1.17 -13.29
N ASP A 65 -0.32 -2.36 -13.76
CA ASP A 65 0.46 -2.54 -15.00
C ASP A 65 1.78 -1.76 -14.97
N GLY A 66 2.43 -1.77 -13.80
CA GLY A 66 3.74 -1.12 -13.62
C GLY A 66 3.69 0.39 -13.47
N LYS A 67 2.50 0.98 -13.38
CA LYS A 67 2.35 2.44 -13.23
C LYS A 67 1.68 2.78 -11.92
N VAL A 68 2.19 3.82 -11.24
CA VAL A 68 1.57 4.34 -10.04
C VAL A 68 0.27 5.05 -10.42
N VAL A 69 -0.83 4.59 -9.83
CA VAL A 69 -2.15 5.19 -10.07
C VAL A 69 -2.62 6.04 -8.90
N GLN A 70 -2.08 5.78 -7.69
CA GLN A 70 -2.45 6.54 -6.49
C GLN A 70 -1.37 6.43 -5.45
N SER A 71 -1.14 7.50 -4.71
CA SER A 71 -0.22 7.51 -3.57
C SER A 71 -0.91 8.24 -2.42
N MET A 72 -0.85 7.65 -1.21
CA MET A 72 -1.55 8.19 -0.04
C MET A 72 -0.60 8.24 1.14
N GLU A 73 -0.37 9.43 1.67
CA GLU A 73 0.48 9.62 2.85
C GLU A 73 -0.38 9.53 4.12
N GLY A 74 0.15 8.87 5.14
CA GLY A 74 -0.55 8.65 6.39
C GLY A 74 -1.42 7.41 6.36
N VAL A 75 -2.14 7.16 7.46
CA VAL A 75 -3.00 5.99 7.59
C VAL A 75 -4.20 6.15 6.65
N THR A 76 -4.46 5.14 5.82
CA THR A 76 -5.59 5.13 4.89
C THR A 76 -6.57 4.06 5.34
N ASP A 77 -7.83 4.42 5.47
CA ASP A 77 -8.86 3.50 5.99
C ASP A 77 -9.29 2.47 4.94
N LEU A 78 -9.95 1.43 5.43
CA LEU A 78 -10.38 0.31 4.60
C LEU A 78 -11.33 0.74 3.48
N SER A 79 -12.29 1.60 3.80
CA SER A 79 -13.29 2.05 2.84
C SER A 79 -12.64 2.78 1.66
N THR A 80 -11.66 3.65 1.96
CA THR A 80 -10.92 4.38 0.94
C THR A 80 -10.13 3.43 0.05
N LEU A 81 -9.45 2.46 0.66
CA LEU A 81 -8.67 1.47 -0.10
C LEU A 81 -9.56 0.65 -1.02
N GLU A 82 -10.71 0.21 -0.54
CA GLU A 82 -11.63 -0.55 -1.36
C GLU A 82 -12.14 0.28 -2.56
N LYS A 83 -12.48 1.54 -2.32
CA LYS A 83 -12.95 2.43 -3.39
C LYS A 83 -11.90 2.65 -4.47
N LEU A 84 -10.64 2.75 -4.06
CA LEU A 84 -9.54 2.99 -5.01
C LEU A 84 -9.16 1.72 -5.76
N LEU A 85 -9.26 0.57 -5.12
CA LEU A 85 -8.80 -0.69 -5.70
C LEU A 85 -9.86 -1.38 -6.56
N LYS A 86 -11.14 -1.29 -6.21
CA LYS A 86 -12.19 -1.97 -6.96
C LYS A 86 -12.19 -1.67 -8.46
N PRO A 87 -12.05 -0.40 -8.89
CA PRO A 87 -12.02 -0.13 -10.34
C PRO A 87 -10.82 -0.72 -11.05
N LEU A 88 -9.77 -1.11 -10.32
CA LEU A 88 -8.53 -1.64 -10.91
C LEU A 88 -8.55 -3.16 -11.03
N VAL A 89 -9.53 -3.81 -10.42
CA VAL A 89 -9.70 -5.26 -10.50
C VAL A 89 -10.48 -5.57 -11.77
N ALA A 90 -9.86 -6.35 -12.65
CA ALA A 90 -10.46 -6.66 -13.94
C ALA A 90 -11.51 -7.75 -13.83
#